data_0e1e1b232ab42128ab38f8f38b5ccf40
#
_entry.id   0e1e1b232ab42128ab38f8f38b5ccf40
#
_cell.length_a   1.000
_cell.length_b   1.000
_cell.length_c   1.000
_cell.angle_alpha   90.00
_cell.angle_beta   90.00
_cell.angle_gamma   90.00
#
_symmetry.space_group_name_H-M   'P 1'
#
loop_
_entity.id
_entity.type
_entity.pdbx_description
1 polymer ?
#
loop_
_entity_poly.entity_id
_entity_poly.type
_entity_poly.pdbx_seq_one_letter_code
_entity_poly.pdbx_strand_id
1 'polypeptide(L)'
;VTTQTISLEPARGQSPDELAERALALALPGITVHAAKRHGNKLKTGHLHGNRFDLRVKRLAPAGGERGVARGELAQKSGVPNAFGEQRFGREKDNAERALAILAGKEPEPRDKRLLRLLWSALQSDIFNRLLDARVAAGTWATPVLGDVLKKTETGGLFVCTDEQEDRARAERGELSPAGPLVGPKMPRAEGEPGALEMRVARERVGD
;
A
#
# COMPACT_ATOMS: atom_id res chain seq x y z
N VAL A 1 -17.18 -12.64 -7.08
CA VAL A 1 -16.54 -13.89 -6.62
C VAL A 1 -15.12 -13.54 -6.20
N THR A 2 -14.70 -14.02 -5.04
CA THR A 2 -13.35 -13.77 -4.50
C THR A 2 -12.66 -15.12 -4.34
N THR A 3 -11.42 -15.26 -4.81
CA THR A 3 -10.58 -16.42 -4.55
C THR A 3 -9.52 -16.03 -3.54
N GLN A 4 -9.38 -16.80 -2.46
CA GLN A 4 -8.42 -16.54 -1.40
C GLN A 4 -7.60 -17.79 -1.10
N THR A 5 -6.35 -17.61 -0.71
CA THR A 5 -5.50 -18.69 -0.19
C THR A 5 -5.39 -18.51 1.32
N ILE A 6 -5.70 -19.56 2.04
CA ILE A 6 -5.57 -19.62 3.52
C ILE A 6 -4.63 -20.75 3.90
N SER A 7 -3.96 -20.64 5.03
CA SER A 7 -3.17 -21.74 5.61
C SER A 7 -3.88 -22.32 6.83
N LEU A 8 -3.98 -23.64 6.87
CA LEU A 8 -4.52 -24.40 7.98
C LEU A 8 -3.38 -25.20 8.63
N GLU A 9 -3.41 -25.32 9.95
CA GLU A 9 -2.50 -26.17 10.71
C GLU A 9 -3.25 -27.44 11.13
N PRO A 10 -2.67 -28.64 10.93
CA PRO A 10 -3.26 -29.86 11.43
C PRO A 10 -3.41 -29.81 12.96
N ALA A 11 -4.51 -30.32 13.48
CA ALA A 11 -4.66 -30.53 14.92
C ALA A 11 -3.67 -31.59 15.41
N ARG A 12 -3.40 -31.59 16.72
CA ARG A 12 -2.49 -32.58 17.32
C ARG A 12 -2.97 -34.02 17.02
N GLY A 13 -2.11 -34.80 16.37
CA GLY A 13 -2.41 -36.16 15.94
C GLY A 13 -3.15 -36.31 14.61
N GLN A 14 -3.44 -35.20 13.91
CA GLN A 14 -4.03 -35.21 12.57
C GLN A 14 -2.96 -35.21 11.51
N SER A 15 -3.09 -36.09 10.51
CA SER A 15 -2.22 -36.09 9.33
C SER A 15 -2.48 -34.85 8.46
N PRO A 16 -1.42 -34.19 7.89
CA PRO A 16 -1.60 -33.14 6.90
C PRO A 16 -2.39 -33.55 5.66
N ASP A 17 -2.29 -34.81 5.26
CA ASP A 17 -3.00 -35.35 4.09
C ASP A 17 -4.50 -35.53 4.40
N GLU A 18 -4.85 -36.05 5.57
CA GLU A 18 -6.24 -36.09 6.03
C GLU A 18 -6.86 -34.69 6.12
N LEU A 19 -6.10 -33.71 6.59
CA LEU A 19 -6.58 -32.31 6.60
C LEU A 19 -6.83 -31.79 5.19
N ALA A 20 -5.96 -32.09 4.24
CA ALA A 20 -6.11 -31.68 2.84
C ALA A 20 -7.34 -32.34 2.19
N GLU A 21 -7.57 -33.64 2.40
CA GLU A 21 -8.74 -34.36 1.92
C GLU A 21 -10.03 -33.77 2.51
N ARG A 22 -10.06 -33.54 3.80
CA ARG A 22 -11.22 -32.92 4.48
C ARG A 22 -11.48 -31.49 3.97
N ALA A 23 -10.43 -30.72 3.70
CA ALA A 23 -10.57 -29.37 3.13
C ALA A 23 -11.17 -29.43 1.72
N LEU A 24 -10.74 -30.37 0.87
CA LEU A 24 -11.30 -30.59 -0.46
C LEU A 24 -12.75 -31.07 -0.44
N ALA A 25 -13.11 -31.88 0.54
CA ALA A 25 -14.46 -32.40 0.74
C ALA A 25 -15.41 -31.39 1.42
N LEU A 26 -14.93 -30.17 1.75
CA LEU A 26 -15.71 -29.18 2.47
C LEU A 26 -16.89 -28.69 1.62
N ALA A 27 -18.10 -28.93 2.08
CA ALA A 27 -19.34 -28.49 1.45
C ALA A 27 -19.98 -27.39 2.30
N LEU A 28 -19.67 -26.13 2.00
CA LEU A 28 -20.29 -24.99 2.64
C LEU A 28 -21.03 -24.13 1.60
N PRO A 29 -22.24 -23.61 1.91
CA PRO A 29 -22.97 -22.75 1.00
C PRO A 29 -22.13 -21.53 0.58
N GLY A 30 -21.97 -21.34 -0.72
CA GLY A 30 -21.23 -20.20 -1.28
C GLY A 30 -19.70 -20.27 -1.21
N ILE A 31 -19.13 -21.40 -0.74
CA ILE A 31 -17.69 -21.64 -0.70
C ILE A 31 -17.33 -22.87 -1.50
N THR A 32 -16.35 -22.72 -2.38
CA THR A 32 -15.78 -23.85 -3.14
C THR A 32 -14.29 -23.91 -2.87
N VAL A 33 -13.79 -25.06 -2.44
CA VAL A 33 -12.36 -25.31 -2.30
C VAL A 33 -11.81 -25.83 -3.62
N HIS A 34 -10.96 -25.07 -4.27
CA HIS A 34 -10.38 -25.42 -5.57
C HIS A 34 -9.16 -26.33 -5.47
N ALA A 35 -8.37 -26.16 -4.43
CA ALA A 35 -7.15 -26.94 -4.22
C ALA A 35 -6.73 -26.93 -2.76
N ALA A 36 -6.11 -28.01 -2.30
CA ALA A 36 -5.38 -28.08 -1.05
C ALA A 36 -3.97 -28.64 -1.33
N LYS A 37 -2.95 -27.98 -0.80
CA LYS A 37 -1.54 -28.39 -0.99
C LYS A 37 -0.78 -28.28 0.31
N ARG A 38 0.12 -29.25 0.56
CA ARG A 38 1.06 -29.16 1.68
C ARG A 38 2.05 -28.03 1.46
N HIS A 39 2.35 -27.30 2.52
CA HIS A 39 3.30 -26.20 2.52
C HIS A 39 4.11 -26.20 3.83
N GLY A 40 5.41 -25.91 3.75
CA GLY A 40 6.29 -25.94 4.93
C GLY A 40 6.14 -24.73 5.86
N ASN A 41 5.50 -23.67 5.42
CA ASN A 41 5.37 -22.43 6.17
C ASN A 41 3.92 -21.94 6.22
N LYS A 42 3.51 -21.41 7.38
CA LYS A 42 2.25 -20.70 7.51
C LYS A 42 2.28 -19.40 6.71
N LEU A 43 1.19 -19.09 6.00
CA LEU A 43 1.03 -17.78 5.37
C LEU A 43 1.01 -16.68 6.44
N LYS A 44 1.84 -15.67 6.26
CA LYS A 44 1.93 -14.49 7.12
C LYS A 44 1.64 -13.23 6.30
N THR A 45 1.28 -12.16 6.97
CA THR A 45 1.17 -10.84 6.36
C THR A 45 2.49 -10.48 5.64
N GLY A 46 2.39 -10.03 4.40
CA GLY A 46 3.55 -9.69 3.57
C GLY A 46 4.08 -10.83 2.68
N HIS A 47 3.57 -12.06 2.78
CA HIS A 47 3.96 -13.16 1.89
C HIS A 47 3.32 -13.09 0.50
N LEU A 48 2.28 -12.27 0.33
CA LEU A 48 1.63 -12.11 -0.96
C LEU A 48 2.42 -11.11 -1.81
N HIS A 49 2.76 -11.49 -3.03
CA HIS A 49 3.41 -10.60 -4.00
C HIS A 49 2.47 -9.54 -4.57
N GLY A 50 1.17 -9.78 -4.56
CA GLY A 50 0.16 -8.86 -5.07
C GLY A 50 -1.22 -9.49 -5.18
N ASN A 51 -2.15 -8.73 -5.71
CA ASN A 51 -3.51 -9.17 -6.01
C ASN A 51 -3.79 -9.00 -7.49
N ARG A 52 -4.55 -9.93 -8.07
CA ARG A 52 -5.11 -9.80 -9.40
C ARG A 52 -6.59 -9.46 -9.28
N PHE A 53 -7.01 -8.39 -9.95
CA PHE A 53 -8.40 -7.96 -9.98
C PHE A 53 -8.95 -8.08 -11.40
N ASP A 54 -10.08 -8.76 -11.53
CA ASP A 54 -10.88 -8.79 -12.78
C ASP A 54 -12.16 -8.01 -12.50
N LEU A 55 -12.25 -6.78 -13.02
CA LEU A 55 -13.35 -5.85 -12.75
C LEU A 55 -14.29 -5.76 -13.94
N ARG A 56 -15.59 -6.06 -13.73
CA ARG A 56 -16.65 -5.84 -14.71
C ARG A 56 -17.44 -4.58 -14.34
N VAL A 57 -17.20 -3.51 -15.06
CA VAL A 57 -17.93 -2.25 -14.89
C VAL A 57 -19.20 -2.30 -15.75
N LYS A 58 -20.37 -1.99 -15.15
CA LYS A 58 -21.67 -1.97 -15.81
C LYS A 58 -22.26 -0.56 -15.76
N ARG A 59 -23.23 -0.27 -16.65
CA ARG A 59 -23.96 1.00 -16.70
C ARG A 59 -23.04 2.21 -16.88
N LEU A 60 -22.09 2.09 -17.79
CA LEU A 60 -21.23 3.22 -18.15
C LEU A 60 -22.06 4.31 -18.84
N ALA A 61 -21.75 5.56 -18.50
CA ALA A 61 -22.28 6.70 -19.25
C ALA A 61 -21.78 6.65 -20.71
N PRO A 62 -22.47 7.33 -21.66
CA PRO A 62 -21.98 7.46 -23.04
C PRO A 62 -20.50 7.90 -23.03
N ALA A 63 -19.69 7.33 -23.92
CA ALA A 63 -18.23 7.50 -23.98
C ALA A 63 -17.44 7.06 -22.73
N GLY A 64 -18.09 6.44 -21.72
CA GLY A 64 -17.43 5.95 -20.52
C GLY A 64 -16.49 4.78 -20.82
N GLY A 65 -16.82 3.94 -21.80
CA GLY A 65 -15.98 2.83 -22.25
C GLY A 65 -14.67 3.32 -22.85
N GLU A 66 -14.73 4.22 -23.82
CA GLU A 66 -13.54 4.78 -24.50
C GLU A 66 -12.62 5.52 -23.51
N ARG A 67 -13.19 6.34 -22.64
CA ARG A 67 -12.42 7.01 -21.56
C ARG A 67 -11.79 6.02 -20.59
N GLY A 68 -12.46 4.91 -20.31
CA GLY A 68 -11.93 3.85 -19.47
C GLY A 68 -10.73 3.15 -20.09
N VAL A 69 -10.80 2.84 -21.38
CA VAL A 69 -9.70 2.25 -22.17
C VAL A 69 -8.50 3.22 -22.19
N ALA A 70 -8.72 4.48 -22.60
CA ALA A 70 -7.65 5.48 -22.66
C ALA A 70 -6.96 5.70 -21.30
N ARG A 71 -7.72 5.72 -20.20
CA ARG A 71 -7.14 5.78 -18.85
C ARG A 71 -6.36 4.52 -18.48
N GLY A 72 -6.84 3.35 -18.88
CA GLY A 72 -6.14 2.08 -18.71
C GLY A 72 -4.80 2.05 -19.44
N GLU A 73 -4.77 2.50 -20.68
CA GLU A 73 -3.54 2.62 -21.48
C GLU A 73 -2.54 3.61 -20.86
N LEU A 74 -3.03 4.77 -20.41
CA LEU A 74 -2.20 5.75 -19.69
C LEU A 74 -1.62 5.15 -18.41
N ALA A 75 -2.44 4.47 -17.61
CA ALA A 75 -2.01 3.81 -16.38
C ALA A 75 -0.97 2.71 -16.65
N GLN A 76 -1.13 1.99 -17.74
CA GLN A 76 -0.18 0.96 -18.17
C GLN A 76 1.18 1.56 -18.59
N LYS A 77 1.15 2.72 -19.25
CA LYS A 77 2.35 3.41 -19.73
C LYS A 77 3.09 4.18 -18.63
N SER A 78 2.35 4.88 -17.79
CA SER A 78 2.91 5.85 -16.84
C SER A 78 2.79 5.42 -15.38
N GLY A 79 2.14 4.28 -15.09
CA GLY A 79 1.76 3.91 -13.74
C GLY A 79 0.60 4.76 -13.21
N VAL A 80 0.32 4.63 -11.91
CA VAL A 80 -0.67 5.42 -11.20
C VAL A 80 -0.11 5.88 -9.86
N PRO A 81 -0.47 7.10 -9.39
CA PRO A 81 -0.12 7.53 -8.04
C PRO A 81 -0.72 6.55 -7.02
N ASN A 82 0.12 5.95 -6.18
CA ASN A 82 -0.30 4.89 -5.25
C ASN A 82 -0.72 5.49 -3.91
N ALA A 83 -1.82 6.24 -3.90
CA ALA A 83 -2.39 6.83 -2.69
C ALA A 83 -3.07 5.78 -1.79
N PHE A 84 -3.05 6.02 -0.48
CA PHE A 84 -3.88 5.27 0.46
C PHE A 84 -5.36 5.65 0.28
N GLY A 85 -6.20 4.65 0.06
CA GLY A 85 -7.64 4.84 -0.12
C GLY A 85 -8.38 5.09 1.20
N GLU A 86 -9.65 5.49 1.07
CA GLU A 86 -10.53 5.89 2.18
C GLU A 86 -10.64 4.85 3.32
N GLN A 87 -10.59 3.57 2.99
CA GLN A 87 -10.64 2.50 3.98
C GLN A 87 -9.54 2.61 5.05
N ARG A 88 -8.39 3.22 4.71
CA ARG A 88 -7.28 3.46 5.64
C ARG A 88 -7.68 4.40 6.77
N PHE A 89 -8.57 5.35 6.49
CA PHE A 89 -8.92 6.43 7.40
C PHE A 89 -10.12 6.11 8.30
N GLY A 90 -10.66 4.89 8.21
CA GLY A 90 -11.78 4.44 9.04
C GLY A 90 -13.13 4.70 8.40
N ARG A 91 -14.18 4.23 9.08
CA ARG A 91 -15.58 4.36 8.59
C ARG A 91 -16.03 5.80 8.50
N GLU A 92 -15.68 6.59 9.52
CA GLU A 92 -16.03 8.02 9.61
C GLU A 92 -14.92 8.91 9.00
N LYS A 93 -13.86 8.30 8.46
CA LYS A 93 -12.70 8.97 7.84
C LYS A 93 -11.94 9.90 8.80
N ASP A 94 -12.04 9.70 10.10
CA ASP A 94 -11.50 10.54 11.15
C ASP A 94 -10.26 9.99 11.86
N ASN A 95 -9.79 8.81 11.49
CA ASN A 95 -8.67 8.16 12.18
C ASN A 95 -7.39 9.01 12.22
N ALA A 96 -7.09 9.79 11.17
CA ALA A 96 -5.93 10.67 11.15
C ALA A 96 -6.12 11.87 12.10
N GLU A 97 -7.33 12.45 12.15
CA GLU A 97 -7.67 13.56 13.04
C GLU A 97 -7.61 13.13 14.51
N ARG A 98 -8.10 11.94 14.81
CA ARG A 98 -8.00 11.36 16.16
C ARG A 98 -6.55 11.12 16.58
N ALA A 99 -5.72 10.63 15.66
CA ALA A 99 -4.28 10.50 15.94
C ALA A 99 -3.63 11.85 16.25
N LEU A 100 -3.98 12.90 15.52
CA LEU A 100 -3.51 14.27 15.80
C LEU A 100 -4.02 14.79 17.15
N ALA A 101 -5.28 14.53 17.49
CA ALA A 101 -5.82 14.93 18.78
C ALA A 101 -5.08 14.24 19.95
N ILE A 102 -4.73 12.96 19.77
CA ILE A 102 -3.89 12.23 20.73
C ILE A 102 -2.47 12.86 20.81
N LEU A 103 -1.85 13.14 19.66
CA LEU A 103 -0.51 13.76 19.59
C LEU A 103 -0.51 15.12 20.29
N ALA A 104 -1.56 15.91 20.10
CA ALA A 104 -1.74 17.22 20.74
C ALA A 104 -2.21 17.14 22.20
N GLY A 105 -2.37 15.96 22.79
CA GLY A 105 -2.86 15.78 24.16
C GLY A 105 -4.34 16.15 24.38
N LYS A 106 -5.11 16.31 23.29
CA LYS A 106 -6.55 16.64 23.33
C LYS A 106 -7.43 15.42 23.54
N GLU A 107 -6.97 14.26 23.13
CA GLU A 107 -7.62 12.97 23.36
C GLU A 107 -6.66 12.00 24.07
N PRO A 108 -7.15 11.15 24.99
CA PRO A 108 -6.32 10.13 25.62
C PRO A 108 -6.00 8.99 24.63
N GLU A 109 -4.85 8.36 24.80
CA GLU A 109 -4.53 7.16 24.05
C GLU A 109 -5.54 6.04 24.34
N PRO A 110 -6.08 5.36 23.29
CA PRO A 110 -6.94 4.21 23.50
C PRO A 110 -6.19 3.05 24.16
N ARG A 111 -6.85 2.36 25.10
CA ARG A 111 -6.28 1.18 25.77
C ARG A 111 -5.99 0.04 24.79
N ASP A 112 -6.77 -0.07 23.70
CA ASP A 112 -6.54 -1.04 22.64
C ASP A 112 -5.34 -0.63 21.78
N LYS A 113 -4.26 -1.37 21.95
CA LYS A 113 -3.01 -1.19 21.19
C LYS A 113 -3.17 -1.40 19.67
N ARG A 114 -4.19 -2.16 19.23
CA ARG A 114 -4.47 -2.36 17.80
C ARG A 114 -5.11 -1.11 17.22
N LEU A 115 -6.08 -0.54 17.94
CA LEU A 115 -6.70 0.72 17.56
C LEU A 115 -5.66 1.84 17.52
N LEU A 116 -4.82 1.96 18.55
CA LEU A 116 -3.76 2.97 18.58
C LEU A 116 -2.83 2.87 17.36
N ARG A 117 -2.38 1.67 17.00
CA ARG A 117 -1.56 1.47 15.79
C ARG A 117 -2.31 1.83 14.51
N LEU A 118 -3.62 1.56 14.45
CA LEU A 118 -4.45 1.93 13.31
C LEU A 118 -4.51 3.46 13.14
N LEU A 119 -4.72 4.19 14.23
CA LEU A 119 -4.76 5.65 14.24
C LEU A 119 -3.42 6.25 13.77
N TRP A 120 -2.29 5.81 14.35
CA TRP A 120 -0.95 6.25 13.91
C TRP A 120 -0.70 5.92 12.43
N SER A 121 -1.08 4.73 11.99
CA SER A 121 -0.94 4.34 10.58
C SER A 121 -1.81 5.19 9.65
N ALA A 122 -2.98 5.63 10.09
CA ALA A 122 -3.82 6.54 9.33
C ALA A 122 -3.18 7.94 9.19
N LEU A 123 -2.61 8.48 10.27
CA LEU A 123 -1.89 9.76 10.22
C LEU A 123 -0.67 9.69 9.29
N GLN A 124 0.13 8.62 9.38
CA GLN A 124 1.25 8.39 8.46
C GLN A 124 0.79 8.34 7.00
N SER A 125 -0.35 7.71 6.74
CA SER A 125 -0.93 7.60 5.39
C SER A 125 -1.49 8.93 4.89
N ASP A 126 -2.01 9.77 5.77
CA ASP A 126 -2.49 11.12 5.42
C ASP A 126 -1.31 12.03 5.02
N ILE A 127 -0.22 12.03 5.79
CA ILE A 127 1.01 12.76 5.45
C ILE A 127 1.57 12.28 4.10
N PHE A 128 1.61 10.95 3.89
CA PHE A 128 2.04 10.37 2.62
C PHE A 128 1.17 10.85 1.44
N ASN A 129 -0.14 10.82 1.58
CA ASN A 129 -1.05 11.25 0.51
C ASN A 129 -0.85 12.73 0.17
N ARG A 130 -0.70 13.60 1.17
CA ARG A 130 -0.42 15.04 0.97
C ARG A 130 0.88 15.28 0.23
N LEU A 131 1.93 14.53 0.56
CA LEU A 131 3.19 14.58 -0.17
C LEU A 131 3.01 14.11 -1.61
N LEU A 132 2.30 13.00 -1.81
CA LEU A 132 2.01 12.47 -3.14
C LEU A 132 1.21 13.49 -3.98
N ASP A 133 0.20 14.15 -3.39
CA ASP A 133 -0.55 15.22 -4.07
C ASP A 133 0.34 16.39 -4.48
N ALA A 134 1.25 16.82 -3.60
CA ALA A 134 2.22 17.87 -3.93
C ALA A 134 3.14 17.45 -5.10
N ARG A 135 3.61 16.22 -5.12
CA ARG A 135 4.44 15.68 -6.21
C ARG A 135 3.65 15.47 -7.51
N VAL A 136 2.38 15.10 -7.43
CA VAL A 136 1.49 15.03 -8.60
C VAL A 136 1.29 16.42 -9.18
N ALA A 137 1.03 17.43 -8.35
CA ALA A 137 0.88 18.81 -8.79
C ALA A 137 2.17 19.36 -9.44
N ALA A 138 3.34 18.96 -8.94
CA ALA A 138 4.64 19.31 -9.51
C ALA A 138 5.06 18.45 -10.72
N GLY A 139 4.32 17.40 -11.08
CA GLY A 139 4.66 16.47 -12.16
C GLY A 139 5.83 15.52 -11.83
N THR A 140 6.24 15.40 -10.56
CA THR A 140 7.43 14.64 -10.13
C THR A 140 7.11 13.32 -9.41
N TRP A 141 5.84 12.92 -9.36
CA TRP A 141 5.40 11.74 -8.59
C TRP A 141 5.99 10.42 -9.08
N ALA A 142 6.29 10.30 -10.39
CA ALA A 142 6.87 9.11 -11.00
C ALA A 142 8.33 9.31 -11.45
N THR A 143 8.86 10.54 -11.35
CA THR A 143 10.18 10.90 -11.84
C THR A 143 11.15 11.06 -10.67
N PRO A 144 12.25 10.29 -10.62
CA PRO A 144 13.31 10.50 -9.64
C PRO A 144 13.89 11.92 -9.70
N VAL A 145 14.13 12.48 -8.52
CA VAL A 145 14.81 13.75 -8.32
C VAL A 145 16.00 13.50 -7.40
N LEU A 146 17.08 14.25 -7.56
CA LEU A 146 18.28 14.14 -6.73
C LEU A 146 17.91 14.26 -5.24
N GLY A 147 18.32 13.28 -4.43
CA GLY A 147 18.01 13.19 -3.02
C GLY A 147 16.72 12.42 -2.68
N ASP A 148 15.93 12.01 -3.67
CA ASP A 148 14.76 11.15 -3.44
C ASP A 148 15.15 9.80 -2.83
N VAL A 149 14.30 9.26 -1.98
CA VAL A 149 14.34 7.83 -1.65
C VAL A 149 13.68 7.06 -2.78
N LEU A 150 14.42 6.14 -3.38
CA LEU A 150 13.96 5.29 -4.47
C LEU A 150 13.79 3.86 -4.00
N LYS A 151 12.78 3.18 -4.55
CA LYS A 151 12.50 1.77 -4.30
C LYS A 151 12.76 0.94 -5.54
N LYS A 152 13.59 -0.12 -5.39
CA LYS A 152 13.79 -1.12 -6.43
C LYS A 152 12.54 -1.98 -6.59
N THR A 153 12.05 -2.09 -7.82
CA THR A 153 10.80 -2.84 -8.13
C THR A 153 10.96 -4.34 -7.82
N GLU A 154 12.09 -4.92 -8.17
CA GLU A 154 12.33 -6.36 -8.01
C GLU A 154 12.53 -6.76 -6.55
N THR A 155 13.38 -6.06 -5.81
CA THR A 155 13.82 -6.46 -4.47
C THR A 155 13.12 -5.71 -3.33
N GLY A 156 12.46 -4.59 -3.64
CA GLY A 156 11.89 -3.68 -2.65
C GLY A 156 12.93 -2.88 -1.85
N GLY A 157 14.22 -3.00 -2.18
CA GLY A 157 15.31 -2.28 -1.52
C GLY A 157 15.18 -0.77 -1.72
N LEU A 158 15.51 0.00 -0.68
CA LEU A 158 15.46 1.46 -0.68
C LEU A 158 16.87 2.03 -0.72
N PHE A 159 17.06 3.14 -1.46
CA PHE A 159 18.31 3.89 -1.50
C PHE A 159 18.02 5.36 -1.87
N VAL A 160 18.99 6.24 -1.66
CA VAL A 160 18.87 7.66 -2.01
C VAL A 160 19.37 7.87 -3.43
N CYS A 161 18.64 8.63 -4.23
CA CYS A 161 19.02 9.06 -5.60
C CYS A 161 20.24 9.97 -5.53
N THR A 162 21.36 9.50 -6.06
CA THR A 162 22.61 10.26 -6.16
C THR A 162 23.00 10.59 -7.59
N ASP A 163 22.38 9.93 -8.58
CA ASP A 163 22.51 10.20 -10.00
C ASP A 163 21.13 10.27 -10.64
N GLU A 164 20.64 11.50 -10.81
CA GLU A 164 19.29 11.75 -11.32
C GLU A 164 19.10 11.25 -12.75
N GLN A 165 20.13 11.36 -13.59
CA GLN A 165 20.04 10.98 -15.00
C GLN A 165 19.94 9.45 -15.14
N GLU A 166 20.82 8.73 -14.45
CA GLU A 166 20.79 7.26 -14.45
C GLU A 166 19.49 6.72 -13.84
N ASP A 167 19.09 7.24 -12.68
CA ASP A 167 17.91 6.74 -11.98
C ASP A 167 16.61 7.08 -12.69
N ARG A 168 16.52 8.19 -13.43
CA ARG A 168 15.38 8.47 -14.32
C ARG A 168 15.27 7.43 -15.43
N ALA A 169 16.38 7.12 -16.11
CA ALA A 169 16.38 6.09 -17.16
C ALA A 169 15.96 4.72 -16.61
N ARG A 170 16.37 4.39 -15.39
CA ARG A 170 15.94 3.14 -14.71
C ARG A 170 14.46 3.16 -14.33
N ALA A 171 13.95 4.30 -13.88
CA ALA A 171 12.52 4.46 -13.56
C ALA A 171 11.65 4.33 -14.83
N GLU A 172 12.07 4.88 -15.96
CA GLU A 172 11.39 4.72 -17.25
C GLU A 172 11.33 3.25 -17.71
N ARG A 173 12.33 2.45 -17.35
CA ARG A 173 12.32 0.98 -17.57
C ARG A 173 11.52 0.21 -16.52
N GLY A 174 10.92 0.89 -15.53
CA GLY A 174 10.14 0.27 -14.46
C GLY A 174 10.99 -0.44 -13.38
N GLU A 175 12.31 -0.24 -13.35
CA GLU A 175 13.23 -0.85 -12.37
C GLU A 175 13.16 -0.18 -11.01
N LEU A 176 12.79 1.10 -10.99
CA LEU A 176 12.72 1.96 -9.81
C LEU A 176 11.40 2.72 -9.75
N SER A 177 11.04 3.15 -8.56
CA SER A 177 10.00 4.16 -8.35
C SER A 177 10.37 5.08 -7.18
N PRO A 178 10.03 6.39 -7.24
CA PRO A 178 10.09 7.25 -6.07
C PRO A 178 9.25 6.66 -4.93
N ALA A 179 9.77 6.71 -3.71
CA ALA A 179 9.12 6.23 -2.51
C ALA A 179 8.84 7.40 -1.57
N GLY A 180 7.59 7.53 -1.13
CA GLY A 180 7.24 8.51 -0.11
C GLY A 180 7.41 7.95 1.31
N PRO A 181 7.64 8.80 2.31
CA PRO A 181 7.85 8.40 3.68
C PRO A 181 6.57 7.91 4.35
N LEU A 182 6.67 6.84 5.13
CA LEU A 182 5.76 6.56 6.24
C LEU A 182 6.46 7.03 7.50
N VAL A 183 6.19 8.26 7.91
CA VAL A 183 6.93 8.97 8.96
C VAL A 183 7.12 8.12 10.21
N GLY A 184 8.39 7.88 10.58
CA GLY A 184 8.74 7.05 11.72
C GLY A 184 10.25 6.96 11.96
N PRO A 185 10.70 6.43 13.12
CA PRO A 185 12.10 6.47 13.54
C PRO A 185 13.07 5.63 12.69
N LYS A 186 12.55 4.68 11.93
CA LYS A 186 13.36 3.76 11.08
C LYS A 186 13.25 4.03 9.59
N MET A 187 12.66 5.15 9.23
CA MET A 187 12.42 5.51 7.83
C MET A 187 13.68 6.06 7.18
N PRO A 188 14.05 5.63 5.96
CA PRO A 188 15.02 6.35 5.14
C PRO A 188 14.51 7.77 4.90
N ARG A 189 15.38 8.75 4.93
CA ARG A 189 15.03 10.15 4.71
C ARG A 189 15.53 10.58 3.35
N ALA A 190 14.69 11.30 2.62
CA ALA A 190 15.13 12.02 1.45
C ALA A 190 16.05 13.18 1.83
N GLU A 191 16.88 13.60 0.90
CA GLU A 191 17.86 14.67 1.06
C GLU A 191 17.52 15.86 0.17
N GLY A 192 18.15 17.00 0.37
CA GLY A 192 17.97 18.19 -0.47
C GLY A 192 16.53 18.68 -0.57
N GLU A 193 16.09 19.01 -1.79
CA GLU A 193 14.72 19.49 -2.06
C GLU A 193 13.62 18.49 -1.73
N PRO A 194 13.72 17.19 -2.11
CA PRO A 194 12.75 16.20 -1.70
C PRO A 194 12.63 16.10 -0.17
N GLY A 195 13.74 16.08 0.55
CA GLY A 195 13.74 16.06 2.01
C GLY A 195 13.10 17.28 2.64
N ALA A 196 13.35 18.47 2.08
CA ALA A 196 12.73 19.72 2.51
C ALA A 196 11.20 19.70 2.27
N LEU A 197 10.74 19.15 1.14
CA LEU A 197 9.33 18.96 0.85
C LEU A 197 8.66 18.01 1.85
N GLU A 198 9.29 16.86 2.13
CA GLU A 198 8.80 15.89 3.12
C GLU A 198 8.61 16.51 4.50
N MET A 199 9.63 17.24 4.95
CA MET A 199 9.60 17.93 6.25
C MET A 199 8.52 19.03 6.31
N ARG A 200 8.38 19.81 5.25
CA ARG A 200 7.34 20.85 5.16
C ARG A 200 5.94 20.24 5.26
N VAL A 201 5.63 19.24 4.44
CA VAL A 201 4.33 18.57 4.45
C VAL A 201 4.02 17.94 5.81
N ALA A 202 5.02 17.30 6.43
CA ALA A 202 4.84 16.72 7.76
C ALA A 202 4.55 17.80 8.81
N ARG A 203 5.32 18.90 8.85
CA ARG A 203 5.11 20.01 9.78
C ARG A 203 3.77 20.72 9.58
N GLU A 204 3.38 20.99 8.35
CA GLU A 204 2.07 21.56 8.04
C GLU A 204 0.92 20.71 8.59
N ARG A 205 1.14 19.41 8.74
CA ARG A 205 0.11 18.47 9.21
C ARG A 205 0.13 18.25 10.72
N VAL A 206 1.30 18.12 11.33
CA VAL A 206 1.42 17.77 12.77
C VAL A 206 1.81 18.94 13.66
N GLY A 207 2.20 20.07 13.09
CA GLY A 207 2.79 21.20 13.80
C GLY A 207 4.31 21.01 13.99
N ASP A 208 4.93 21.99 14.61
CA ASP A 208 6.36 21.96 14.98
C ASP A 208 6.62 21.10 16.22
#